data_aed81cf0e7916e4829122564fe5e088d
#
_entry.id   aed81cf0e7916e4829122564fe5e088d
#
_cell.length_a   1.000
_cell.length_b   1.000
_cell.length_c   1.000
_cell.angle_alpha   90.00
_cell.angle_beta   90.00
_cell.angle_gamma   90.00
#
_symmetry.space_group_name_H-M   'P 1'
#
loop_
_entity.id
_entity.type
_entity.pdbx_description
1 polymer ?
#
loop_
_entity_poly.entity_id
_entity_poly.type
_entity_poly.pdbx_seq_one_letter_code
_entity_poly.pdbx_strand_id
1 'polypeptide(L)' 'MTPRSVTRFTEWTIGAPRGEAPQTFILIRCLTPGCGEESEPSRSHITPDTWALKHAGRMGHTEYEEVVRCRLVATPKEAR' A
#
# COMPACT_ATOMS: atom_id res chain seq x y z
N MET A 1 -0.20 -21.07 -0.92
CA MET A 1 -0.36 -19.73 -0.38
C MET A 1 -1.29 -19.70 0.81
N THR A 2 -0.85 -19.08 1.88
CA THR A 2 -1.60 -19.04 3.11
C THR A 2 -2.59 -17.91 3.09
N PRO A 3 -3.86 -18.16 3.35
CA PRO A 3 -4.82 -17.06 3.38
C PRO A 3 -4.53 -16.14 4.55
N ARG A 4 -4.82 -14.90 4.35
CA ARG A 4 -4.68 -13.92 5.37
C ARG A 4 -5.86 -13.96 6.33
N SER A 5 -7.02 -14.28 5.80
CA SER A 5 -8.22 -14.27 6.57
C SER A 5 -9.26 -15.18 5.94
N VAL A 6 -10.08 -15.81 6.78
CA VAL A 6 -11.16 -16.67 6.34
C VAL A 6 -12.42 -16.22 7.06
N THR A 7 -13.50 -16.03 6.32
CA THR A 7 -14.75 -15.69 6.96
C THR A 7 -15.69 -16.86 6.88
N ARG A 8 -16.49 -17.00 7.92
CA ARG A 8 -17.42 -18.07 8.04
C ARG A 8 -18.60 -17.91 7.16
N PHE A 9 -19.02 -16.67 6.98
CA PHE A 9 -20.22 -16.43 6.25
C PHE A 9 -20.12 -16.82 4.80
N THR A 10 -19.01 -16.56 4.21
CA THR A 10 -18.86 -16.74 2.78
C THR A 10 -17.92 -17.85 2.43
N GLU A 11 -17.18 -18.33 3.38
CA GLU A 11 -16.17 -19.33 3.11
C GLU A 11 -15.21 -18.87 2.04
N TRP A 12 -14.85 -17.61 2.14
CA TRP A 12 -13.85 -17.03 1.26
C TRP A 12 -12.57 -16.85 2.01
N THR A 13 -11.48 -16.83 1.29
CA THR A 13 -10.19 -16.48 1.87
C THR A 13 -9.68 -15.24 1.17
N ILE A 14 -8.85 -14.50 1.87
CA ILE A 14 -8.23 -13.33 1.26
C ILE A 14 -6.73 -13.39 1.52
N GLY A 15 -5.96 -13.06 0.51
CA GLY A 15 -4.51 -13.10 0.62
C GLY A 15 -3.88 -12.60 -0.64
N ALA A 16 -2.57 -12.82 -0.76
CA ALA A 16 -1.83 -12.39 -1.95
C ALA A 16 -2.32 -13.18 -3.16
N PRO A 17 -2.17 -12.60 -4.36
CA PRO A 17 -2.55 -13.32 -5.58
C PRO A 17 -1.82 -14.64 -5.66
N ARG A 18 -2.54 -15.65 -6.10
CA ARG A 18 -2.00 -16.98 -6.21
C ARG A 18 -1.01 -17.03 -7.36
N GLY A 19 0.12 -17.69 -7.15
CA GLY A 19 1.07 -17.87 -8.21
C GLY A 19 1.95 -16.67 -8.48
N GLU A 20 1.82 -15.63 -7.71
CA GLU A 20 2.61 -14.42 -7.87
C GLU A 20 3.29 -14.07 -6.57
N ALA A 21 4.46 -13.51 -6.68
CA ALA A 21 5.10 -12.96 -5.49
C ALA A 21 4.30 -11.77 -5.00
N PRO A 22 4.17 -11.61 -3.69
CA PRO A 22 3.49 -10.44 -3.17
C PRO A 22 4.17 -9.16 -3.64
N GLN A 23 3.39 -8.18 -4.04
CA GLN A 23 3.93 -6.91 -4.49
C GLN A 23 3.44 -5.84 -3.56
N THR A 24 4.38 -5.16 -2.96
CA THR A 24 4.09 -4.09 -2.02
C THR A 24 4.62 -2.79 -2.59
N PHE A 25 3.78 -1.78 -2.61
CA PHE A 25 4.16 -0.46 -3.06
C PHE A 25 4.06 0.51 -1.92
N ILE A 26 4.96 1.46 -1.90
CA ILE A 26 5.05 2.45 -0.86
C ILE A 26 4.90 3.82 -1.49
N LEU A 27 4.11 4.67 -0.87
CA LEU A 27 4.08 6.06 -1.26
C LEU A 27 4.03 6.91 -0.01
N ILE A 28 4.34 8.18 -0.15
CA ILE A 28 4.30 9.12 0.96
C ILE A 28 3.35 10.23 0.59
N ARG A 29 2.49 10.57 1.53
CA ARG A 29 1.48 11.61 1.34
C ARG A 29 1.73 12.74 2.31
N CYS A 30 1.65 13.97 1.83
CA CYS A 30 1.80 15.14 2.68
C CYS A 30 0.53 15.35 3.48
N LEU A 31 0.69 15.56 4.78
CA LEU A 31 -0.46 15.75 5.66
C LEU A 31 -0.76 17.20 5.96
N THR A 32 -0.08 18.12 5.33
CA THR A 32 -0.35 19.53 5.53
C THR A 32 -1.78 19.82 5.06
N PRO A 33 -2.58 20.48 5.89
CA PRO A 33 -3.95 20.79 5.49
C PRO A 33 -3.99 21.56 4.17
N GLY A 34 -4.81 21.10 3.27
CA GLY A 34 -4.94 21.75 1.96
C GLY A 34 -3.93 21.32 0.93
N CYS A 35 -2.93 20.51 1.31
CA CYS A 35 -1.94 20.04 0.35
C CYS A 35 -2.36 18.72 -0.30
N GLY A 36 -2.31 17.65 0.45
CA GLY A 36 -2.77 16.35 -0.04
C GLY A 36 -1.96 15.76 -1.18
N GLU A 37 -0.79 16.31 -1.50
CA GLU A 37 0.03 15.74 -2.56
C GLU A 37 0.73 14.49 -2.10
N GLU A 38 1.02 13.62 -3.04
CA GLU A 38 1.66 12.35 -2.69
C GLU A 38 2.65 11.94 -3.76
N SER A 39 3.58 11.11 -3.36
CA SER A 39 4.59 10.60 -4.27
C SER A 39 4.00 9.50 -5.16
N GLU A 40 4.75 9.16 -6.20
CA GLU A 40 4.42 8.00 -6.98
C GLU A 40 4.63 6.75 -6.14
N PRO A 41 3.82 5.73 -6.32
CA PRO A 41 4.06 4.47 -5.63
C PRO A 41 5.37 3.86 -6.12
N SER A 42 6.07 3.21 -5.22
CA SER A 42 7.36 2.61 -5.54
C SER A 42 7.55 1.36 -4.71
N ARG A 43 8.33 0.44 -5.21
CA ARG A 43 8.65 -0.76 -4.47
C ARG A 43 9.82 -0.55 -3.53
N SER A 44 10.47 0.60 -3.64
CA SER A 44 11.61 0.96 -2.83
C SER A 44 11.28 2.25 -2.10
N HIS A 45 11.87 2.44 -0.94
CA HIS A 45 11.68 3.66 -0.17
C HIS A 45 12.36 4.87 -0.77
N ILE A 46 13.31 4.66 -1.65
CA ILE A 46 14.14 5.75 -2.15
C ILE A 46 13.32 6.80 -2.88
N THR A 47 12.45 6.39 -3.78
CA THR A 47 11.66 7.33 -4.56
C THR A 47 10.69 8.14 -3.70
N PRO A 48 9.87 7.50 -2.84
CA PRO A 48 8.98 8.31 -2.01
C PRO A 48 9.75 9.20 -1.04
N ASP A 49 10.83 8.70 -0.47
CA ASP A 49 11.60 9.50 0.47
C ASP A 49 12.18 10.73 -0.23
N THR A 50 12.71 10.54 -1.42
CA THR A 50 13.26 11.65 -2.19
C THR A 50 12.20 12.69 -2.48
N TRP A 51 11.02 12.23 -2.89
CA TRP A 51 9.91 13.13 -3.16
C TRP A 51 9.56 13.94 -1.91
N ALA A 52 9.46 13.27 -0.76
CA ALA A 52 9.07 13.93 0.47
C ALA A 52 10.10 14.97 0.90
N LEU A 53 11.37 14.62 0.76
CA LEU A 53 12.43 15.56 1.14
C LEU A 53 12.44 16.79 0.24
N LYS A 54 12.22 16.61 -1.04
CA LYS A 54 12.14 17.73 -1.96
C LYS A 54 10.91 18.57 -1.70
N HIS A 55 9.79 17.92 -1.40
CA HIS A 55 8.55 18.61 -1.12
C HIS A 55 8.70 19.42 0.17
N ALA A 56 9.34 18.85 1.18
CA ALA A 56 9.57 19.55 2.43
C ALA A 56 10.45 20.77 2.21
N GLY A 57 11.50 20.61 1.43
CA GLY A 57 12.41 21.73 1.18
C GLY A 57 11.77 22.84 0.38
N ARG A 58 10.89 22.48 -0.55
CA ARG A 58 10.29 23.47 -1.42
C ARG A 58 9.08 24.15 -0.79
N MET A 59 8.27 23.37 -0.05
CA MET A 59 7.01 23.87 0.47
C MET A 59 7.03 24.14 1.96
N GLY A 60 8.02 23.67 2.67
CA GLY A 60 8.06 23.83 4.12
C GLY A 60 7.12 22.90 4.84
N HIS A 61 6.58 21.91 4.17
CA HIS A 61 5.67 20.94 4.79
C HIS A 61 6.48 19.85 5.48
N THR A 62 6.14 19.55 6.72
CA THR A 62 6.99 18.67 7.52
C THR A 62 6.29 17.40 7.99
N GLU A 63 5.01 17.25 7.78
CA GLU A 63 4.31 16.08 8.26
C GLU A 63 3.79 15.24 7.13
N TYR A 64 4.10 13.96 7.19
CA TYR A 64 3.79 13.03 6.12
C TYR A 64 3.31 11.72 6.71
N GLU A 65 2.63 10.94 5.89
CA GLU A 65 2.34 9.56 6.27
C GLU A 65 2.84 8.66 5.17
N GLU A 66 3.31 7.50 5.58
CA GLU A 66 3.73 6.49 4.63
C GLU A 66 2.55 5.55 4.41
N VAL A 67 2.22 5.32 3.16
CA VAL A 67 1.10 4.46 2.79
C VAL A 67 1.67 3.24 2.10
N VAL A 68 1.30 2.07 2.59
CA VAL A 68 1.75 0.81 2.02
C VAL A 68 0.58 0.16 1.33
N ARG A 69 0.74 -0.17 0.06
CA ARG A 69 -0.30 -0.79 -0.74
C ARG A 69 0.11 -2.17 -1.16
N CYS A 70 -0.81 -3.09 -1.04
CA CYS A 70 -0.55 -4.46 -1.34
C CYS A 70 -1.82 -5.02 -1.97
N ARG A 71 -1.68 -5.67 -3.10
CA ARG A 71 -2.83 -6.24 -3.78
C ARG A 71 -3.25 -7.52 -3.09
N LEU A 72 -4.54 -7.64 -2.84
CA LEU A 72 -5.09 -8.84 -2.25
C LEU A 72 -6.17 -9.38 -3.15
N VAL A 73 -6.37 -10.68 -3.09
CA VAL A 73 -7.38 -11.34 -3.88
C VAL A 73 -8.23 -12.19 -2.96
N ALA A 74 -9.52 -12.06 -3.10
CA ALA A 74 -10.45 -12.91 -2.37
C ALA A 74 -10.84 -14.06 -3.27
N THR A 75 -10.77 -15.28 -2.76
CA THR A 75 -11.15 -16.46 -3.53
C THR A 75 -12.10 -17.30 -2.72
N PRO A 76 -13.06 -17.95 -3.39
CA PRO A 76 -13.95 -18.85 -2.68
C PRO A 76 -13.17 -20.08 -2.22
N LYS A 77 -13.52 -20.54 -1.06
CA LYS A 77 -12.93 -21.75 -0.56
C LYS A 77 -13.36 -22.89 -1.46
N GLU A 78 -12.45 -23.80 -1.72
CA GLU A 78 -12.72 -24.88 -2.61
C GLU A 78 -13.76 -25.78 -2.02
N ALA A 79 -14.79 -26.01 -2.69
CA ALA A 79 -15.81 -26.86 -2.17
C ALA A 79 -15.55 -28.26 -2.49
N ARG A 80 -15.19 -28.86 -3.09
CA ARG A 80 -14.93 -30.07 -3.34
C ARG A 80 -15.38 -30.77 -3.61
#